data_4677db127136080d8669aced205de369
#
_entry.id   4677db127136080d8669aced205de369
#
_cell.length_a   1.000
_cell.length_b   1.000
_cell.length_c   1.000
_cell.angle_alpha   90.00
_cell.angle_beta   90.00
_cell.angle_gamma   90.00
#
_symmetry.space_group_name_H-M   'P 1'
#
loop_
_entity.id
_entity.type
_entity.pdbx_description
1 polymer ?
#
loop_
_entity_poly.entity_id
_entity_poly.type
_entity_poly.pdbx_seq_one_letter_code
_entity_poly.pdbx_strand_id
1 'polypeptide(L)'
;MNHYYLLPFRFERIKEQELLVNELGDFIFVPTGTTERIIKRQLNNQEDLYKDLVANFFISESPIPELIDNIATRLRTKKAFLDLFTSLHIFVLTLRCNQNCIYCQASSKESCEAIYDMKEEHLFKAIDLMFQSPSHSITMEFQGGEPSLPFQLLQKAVKRTVA
;
A
#
# COMPACT_ATOMS: atom_id res chain seq x y z
N MET A 1 -33.03 -12.49 -17.51
CA MET A 1 -31.80 -12.39 -16.71
C MET A 1 -31.21 -11.03 -16.98
N ASN A 2 -31.02 -10.21 -15.94
CA ASN A 2 -30.37 -8.91 -16.13
C ASN A 2 -28.89 -9.15 -16.46
N HIS A 3 -28.47 -8.67 -17.61
CA HIS A 3 -27.08 -8.84 -18.03
C HIS A 3 -26.27 -7.67 -17.49
N TYR A 4 -25.39 -7.93 -16.50
CA TYR A 4 -24.41 -6.98 -16.04
C TYR A 4 -23.03 -7.65 -15.92
N TYR A 5 -21.98 -6.85 -15.96
CA TYR A 5 -20.60 -7.27 -15.80
C TYR A 5 -20.19 -7.11 -14.34
N LEU A 6 -19.46 -8.09 -13.80
CA LEU A 6 -18.88 -8.00 -12.46
C LEU A 6 -17.56 -7.24 -12.54
N LEU A 7 -17.39 -6.26 -11.67
CA LEU A 7 -16.10 -5.61 -11.42
C LEU A 7 -15.41 -6.26 -10.23
N PRO A 8 -14.08 -6.18 -10.12
CA PRO A 8 -13.36 -6.80 -9.02
C PRO A 8 -13.74 -6.16 -7.68
N PHE A 9 -14.11 -6.98 -6.71
CA PHE A 9 -14.32 -6.59 -5.33
C PHE A 9 -13.98 -7.71 -4.37
N ARG A 10 -13.74 -7.35 -3.12
CA ARG A 10 -13.58 -8.26 -1.99
C ARG A 10 -14.80 -8.15 -1.12
N PHE A 11 -15.10 -9.21 -0.37
CA PHE A 11 -16.17 -9.15 0.62
C PHE A 11 -15.75 -9.84 1.92
N GLU A 12 -16.33 -9.36 3.02
CA GLU A 12 -16.16 -9.95 4.34
C GLU A 12 -17.53 -10.01 5.00
N ARG A 13 -17.81 -11.13 5.70
CA ARG A 13 -19.05 -11.29 6.45
C ARG A 13 -18.89 -10.74 7.85
N ILE A 14 -19.71 -9.74 8.21
CA ILE A 14 -19.69 -9.07 9.50
C ILE A 14 -21.08 -9.23 10.13
N LYS A 15 -21.22 -10.21 11.03
CA LYS A 15 -22.51 -10.58 11.66
C LYS A 15 -23.54 -10.95 10.59
N GLU A 16 -24.62 -10.19 10.49
CA GLU A 16 -25.73 -10.41 9.56
C GLU A 16 -25.62 -9.61 8.27
N GLN A 17 -24.48 -8.99 8.03
CA GLN A 17 -24.21 -8.20 6.84
C GLN A 17 -22.96 -8.68 6.11
N GLU A 18 -22.83 -8.30 4.88
CA GLU A 18 -21.62 -8.44 4.07
C GLU A 18 -21.09 -7.06 3.75
N LEU A 19 -19.82 -6.84 4.02
CA LEU A 19 -19.06 -5.66 3.58
C LEU A 19 -18.44 -5.97 2.23
N LEU A 20 -18.78 -5.19 1.21
CA LEU A 20 -18.11 -5.26 -0.09
C LEU A 20 -17.17 -4.07 -0.23
N VAL A 21 -15.97 -4.31 -0.76
CA VAL A 21 -14.95 -3.29 -1.01
C VAL A 21 -14.40 -3.48 -2.42
N ASN A 22 -14.44 -2.44 -3.25
CA ASN A 22 -13.92 -2.49 -4.62
C ASN A 22 -12.45 -2.03 -4.70
N GLU A 23 -11.83 -2.13 -5.88
CA GLU A 23 -10.45 -1.70 -6.13
C GLU A 23 -10.26 -0.18 -6.02
N LEU A 24 -11.34 0.60 -6.12
CA LEU A 24 -11.30 2.04 -5.89
C LEU A 24 -11.34 2.42 -4.39
N GLY A 25 -11.56 1.40 -3.52
CA GLY A 25 -11.71 1.58 -2.07
C GLY A 25 -13.07 2.16 -1.68
N ASP A 26 -14.06 2.12 -2.57
CA ASP A 26 -15.45 2.35 -2.19
C ASP A 26 -15.99 1.10 -1.50
N PHE A 27 -16.88 1.27 -0.54
CA PHE A 27 -17.43 0.15 0.21
C PHE A 27 -18.93 0.30 0.43
N ILE A 28 -19.61 -0.83 0.60
CA ILE A 28 -21.04 -0.88 0.89
C ILE A 28 -21.34 -2.05 1.82
N PHE A 29 -22.24 -1.81 2.77
CA PHE A 29 -22.81 -2.88 3.59
C PHE A 29 -24.11 -3.36 2.97
N VAL A 30 -24.23 -4.67 2.81
CA VAL A 30 -25.39 -5.32 2.22
C VAL A 30 -25.87 -6.48 3.12
N PRO A 31 -27.13 -6.89 3.03
CA PRO A 31 -27.61 -8.08 3.78
C PRO A 31 -26.85 -9.34 3.39
N THR A 32 -26.68 -10.24 4.33
CA THR A 32 -26.06 -11.57 4.09
C THR A 32 -26.74 -12.31 2.93
N GLY A 33 -25.92 -12.90 2.05
CA GLY A 33 -26.39 -13.58 0.84
C GLY A 33 -26.48 -12.68 -0.39
N THR A 34 -26.25 -11.37 -0.25
CA THR A 34 -26.26 -10.45 -1.37
C THR A 34 -25.10 -10.69 -2.33
N THR A 35 -23.92 -11.02 -1.82
CA THR A 35 -22.75 -11.37 -2.67
C THR A 35 -23.06 -12.55 -3.58
N GLU A 36 -23.74 -13.58 -3.05
CA GLU A 36 -24.16 -14.74 -3.84
C GLU A 36 -25.15 -14.34 -4.96
N ARG A 37 -26.12 -13.47 -4.65
CA ARG A 37 -27.07 -12.92 -5.64
C ARG A 37 -26.34 -12.12 -6.74
N ILE A 38 -25.33 -11.33 -6.36
CA ILE A 38 -24.50 -10.57 -7.31
C ILE A 38 -23.78 -11.54 -8.26
N ILE A 39 -23.08 -12.54 -7.73
CA ILE A 39 -22.30 -13.50 -8.51
C ILE A 39 -23.20 -14.33 -9.43
N LYS A 40 -24.36 -14.76 -8.92
CA LYS A 40 -25.36 -15.54 -9.70
C LYS A 40 -26.19 -14.67 -10.65
N ARG A 41 -25.94 -13.35 -10.72
CA ARG A 41 -26.70 -12.41 -11.58
C ARG A 41 -28.20 -12.42 -11.32
N GLN A 42 -28.57 -12.48 -10.06
CA GLN A 42 -29.96 -12.56 -9.56
C GLN A 42 -30.49 -11.21 -9.05
N LEU A 43 -29.79 -10.11 -9.29
CA LEU A 43 -30.26 -8.78 -8.92
C LEU A 43 -31.24 -8.26 -9.95
N ASN A 44 -32.27 -7.54 -9.47
CA ASN A 44 -33.21 -6.84 -10.34
C ASN A 44 -32.72 -5.38 -10.52
N ASN A 45 -32.70 -4.89 -11.77
CA ASN A 45 -32.31 -3.53 -12.12
C ASN A 45 -33.23 -2.44 -11.55
N GLN A 46 -34.40 -2.82 -11.06
CA GLN A 46 -35.34 -1.93 -10.37
C GLN A 46 -34.99 -1.74 -8.88
N GLU A 47 -34.17 -2.61 -8.30
CA GLU A 47 -33.75 -2.52 -6.90
C GLU A 47 -32.83 -1.33 -6.69
N ASP A 48 -32.99 -0.58 -5.60
CA ASP A 48 -32.07 0.52 -5.26
C ASP A 48 -30.66 0.02 -5.03
N LEU A 49 -30.51 -1.16 -4.42
CA LEU A 49 -29.22 -1.83 -4.28
C LEU A 49 -28.50 -2.02 -5.63
N TYR A 50 -29.24 -2.38 -6.70
CA TYR A 50 -28.62 -2.53 -8.03
C TYR A 50 -28.03 -1.20 -8.51
N LYS A 51 -28.78 -0.09 -8.35
CA LYS A 51 -28.32 1.24 -8.72
C LYS A 51 -27.09 1.67 -7.91
N ASP A 52 -27.10 1.37 -6.61
CA ASP A 52 -25.96 1.65 -5.73
C ASP A 52 -24.71 0.87 -6.13
N LEU A 53 -24.87 -0.40 -6.50
CA LEU A 53 -23.75 -1.23 -6.96
C LEU A 53 -23.18 -0.75 -8.30
N VAL A 54 -24.03 -0.27 -9.22
CA VAL A 54 -23.57 0.35 -10.49
C VAL A 54 -22.87 1.67 -10.21
N ALA A 55 -23.46 2.56 -9.39
CA ALA A 55 -22.91 3.87 -9.09
C ALA A 55 -21.54 3.81 -8.39
N ASN A 56 -21.32 2.76 -7.58
CA ASN A 56 -20.08 2.54 -6.84
C ASN A 56 -19.14 1.53 -7.52
N PHE A 57 -19.34 1.18 -8.78
CA PHE A 57 -18.44 0.31 -9.56
C PHE A 57 -18.21 -1.09 -8.96
N PHE A 58 -19.25 -1.71 -8.42
CA PHE A 58 -19.26 -3.14 -8.09
C PHE A 58 -19.74 -3.99 -9.25
N ILE A 59 -20.69 -3.45 -10.03
CA ILE A 59 -21.20 -4.04 -11.27
C ILE A 59 -21.31 -2.95 -12.35
N SER A 60 -21.43 -3.36 -13.60
CA SER A 60 -21.57 -2.47 -14.75
C SER A 60 -22.61 -2.96 -15.73
N GLU A 61 -23.36 -2.05 -16.32
CA GLU A 61 -24.25 -2.31 -17.45
C GLU A 61 -23.52 -2.28 -18.80
N SER A 62 -22.37 -1.59 -18.86
CA SER A 62 -21.50 -1.51 -20.02
C SER A 62 -20.33 -2.50 -19.93
N PRO A 63 -19.74 -2.94 -21.05
CA PRO A 63 -18.54 -3.74 -21.05
C PRO A 63 -17.39 -3.09 -20.27
N ILE A 64 -16.59 -3.90 -19.56
CA ILE A 64 -15.49 -3.42 -18.71
C ILE A 64 -14.50 -2.52 -19.47
N PRO A 65 -14.09 -2.79 -20.73
CA PRO A 65 -13.17 -1.91 -21.47
C PRO A 65 -13.65 -0.46 -21.57
N GLU A 66 -14.96 -0.23 -21.71
CA GLU A 66 -15.53 1.12 -21.81
C GLU A 66 -15.43 1.91 -20.48
N LEU A 67 -15.26 1.21 -19.38
CA LEU A 67 -15.17 1.81 -18.02
C LEU A 67 -13.75 2.07 -17.59
N ILE A 68 -12.75 1.53 -18.25
CA ILE A 68 -11.35 1.62 -17.81
C ILE A 68 -10.91 3.08 -17.60
N ASP A 69 -11.26 3.96 -18.54
CA ASP A 69 -10.90 5.38 -18.45
C ASP A 69 -11.60 6.10 -17.28
N ASN A 70 -12.85 5.76 -17.02
CA ASN A 70 -13.60 6.32 -15.89
C ASN A 70 -13.01 5.85 -14.55
N ILE A 71 -12.72 4.56 -14.43
CA ILE A 71 -12.11 3.97 -13.24
C ILE A 71 -10.71 4.52 -13.02
N ALA A 72 -9.90 4.61 -14.09
CA ALA A 72 -8.55 5.17 -14.04
C ALA A 72 -8.55 6.64 -13.62
N THR A 73 -9.51 7.43 -14.11
CA THR A 73 -9.65 8.84 -13.74
C THR A 73 -10.02 8.99 -12.26
N ARG A 74 -10.99 8.22 -11.77
CA ARG A 74 -11.33 8.20 -10.33
C ARG A 74 -10.13 7.79 -9.48
N LEU A 75 -9.40 6.74 -9.89
CA LEU A 75 -8.23 6.27 -9.15
C LEU A 75 -7.12 7.32 -9.11
N ARG A 76 -6.82 7.99 -10.24
CA ARG A 76 -5.84 9.08 -10.30
C ARG A 76 -6.24 10.24 -9.38
N THR A 77 -7.50 10.67 -9.43
CA THR A 77 -8.00 11.74 -8.54
C THR A 77 -7.88 11.35 -7.08
N LYS A 78 -8.30 10.13 -6.73
CA LYS A 78 -8.24 9.63 -5.35
C LYS A 78 -6.82 9.51 -4.82
N LYS A 79 -5.86 9.22 -5.70
CA LYS A 79 -4.44 9.04 -5.36
C LYS A 79 -3.54 10.22 -5.78
N ALA A 80 -4.12 11.37 -6.16
CA ALA A 80 -3.35 12.54 -6.59
C ALA A 80 -2.36 13.05 -5.53
N PHE A 81 -2.66 12.81 -4.23
CA PHE A 81 -1.73 13.13 -3.14
C PHE A 81 -0.43 12.31 -3.19
N LEU A 82 -0.38 11.22 -3.96
CA LEU A 82 0.82 10.40 -4.12
C LEU A 82 1.80 10.96 -5.17
N ASP A 83 1.44 11.96 -5.94
CA ASP A 83 2.29 12.53 -6.99
C ASP A 83 3.61 13.11 -6.43
N LEU A 84 3.59 13.55 -5.16
CA LEU A 84 4.77 14.01 -4.41
C LEU A 84 5.18 13.00 -3.33
N PHE A 85 4.81 11.75 -3.49
CA PHE A 85 5.10 10.68 -2.53
C PHE A 85 6.59 10.29 -2.55
N THR A 86 7.00 9.55 -1.50
CA THR A 86 8.39 9.18 -1.16
C THR A 86 9.18 10.32 -0.50
N SER A 87 8.56 10.93 0.51
CA SER A 87 9.26 11.91 1.37
C SER A 87 10.07 11.28 2.50
N LEU A 88 9.66 10.10 2.98
CA LEU A 88 10.37 9.35 4.02
C LEU A 88 11.13 8.17 3.42
N HIS A 89 12.44 8.15 3.67
CA HIS A 89 13.34 7.08 3.23
C HIS A 89 13.99 6.44 4.45
N ILE A 90 13.71 5.15 4.67
CA ILE A 90 14.20 4.39 5.80
C ILE A 90 15.41 3.57 5.37
N PHE A 91 16.55 3.80 6.02
CA PHE A 91 17.81 3.11 5.79
C PHE A 91 18.08 2.12 6.92
N VAL A 92 17.99 0.84 6.64
CA VAL A 92 18.35 -0.21 7.57
C VAL A 92 19.87 -0.43 7.47
N LEU A 93 20.63 0.29 8.29
CA LEU A 93 22.09 0.25 8.24
C LEU A 93 22.67 -1.08 8.71
N THR A 94 21.97 -1.75 9.65
CA THR A 94 22.42 -3.01 10.23
C THR A 94 21.24 -3.77 10.83
N LEU A 95 21.36 -5.07 10.92
CA LEU A 95 20.49 -5.91 11.75
C LEU A 95 21.09 -6.21 13.12
N ARG A 96 22.34 -5.81 13.36
CA ARG A 96 22.99 -5.96 14.67
C ARG A 96 22.27 -5.11 15.72
N CYS A 97 22.15 -5.64 16.93
CA CYS A 97 21.55 -4.93 18.05
C CYS A 97 22.23 -5.33 19.35
N ASN A 98 22.40 -4.37 20.25
CA ASN A 98 22.85 -4.59 21.62
C ASN A 98 21.67 -4.67 22.61
N GLN A 99 20.43 -4.70 22.09
CA GLN A 99 19.20 -4.85 22.87
C GLN A 99 18.54 -6.19 22.58
N ASN A 100 17.75 -6.70 23.54
CA ASN A 100 16.99 -7.94 23.39
C ASN A 100 15.50 -7.70 23.67
N CYS A 101 14.87 -6.87 22.85
CA CYS A 101 13.47 -6.51 23.01
C CYS A 101 12.57 -7.69 22.64
N ILE A 102 11.65 -8.08 23.53
CA ILE A 102 10.70 -9.19 23.32
C ILE A 102 9.72 -8.94 22.15
N TYR A 103 9.52 -7.69 21.77
CA TYR A 103 8.64 -7.26 20.66
C TYR A 103 9.43 -6.87 19.40
N CYS A 104 10.68 -7.28 19.28
CA CYS A 104 11.53 -6.88 18.15
C CYS A 104 10.99 -7.40 16.81
N GLN A 105 10.62 -6.49 15.92
CA GLN A 105 10.17 -6.80 14.56
C GLN A 105 11.34 -6.82 13.55
N ALA A 106 12.51 -6.30 13.91
CA ALA A 106 13.67 -6.17 13.03
C ALA A 106 14.47 -7.46 12.85
N SER A 107 14.09 -8.56 13.52
CA SER A 107 14.87 -9.82 13.52
C SER A 107 16.34 -9.58 13.86
N SER A 108 16.59 -8.83 14.92
CA SER A 108 17.92 -8.38 15.34
C SER A 108 18.90 -9.53 15.49
N LYS A 109 20.17 -9.25 15.18
CA LYS A 109 21.31 -10.16 15.27
C LYS A 109 22.28 -9.71 16.35
N GLU A 110 23.17 -10.60 16.77
CA GLU A 110 24.18 -10.26 17.76
C GLU A 110 25.07 -9.10 17.31
N SER A 111 25.49 -8.28 18.26
CA SER A 111 26.20 -7.02 17.97
C SER A 111 27.60 -7.19 17.39
N CYS A 112 28.19 -8.37 17.53
CA CYS A 112 29.57 -8.65 17.07
C CYS A 112 29.68 -9.02 15.57
N GLU A 113 28.60 -9.34 14.90
CA GLU A 113 28.63 -9.87 13.52
C GLU A 113 28.45 -8.77 12.45
N ALA A 114 29.55 -8.13 12.06
CA ALA A 114 29.53 -7.06 11.04
C ALA A 114 29.02 -7.50 9.63
N ILE A 115 28.84 -8.79 9.41
CA ILE A 115 28.24 -9.31 8.16
C ILE A 115 26.81 -8.80 7.94
N TYR A 116 26.14 -8.39 9.00
CA TYR A 116 24.78 -7.84 8.96
C TYR A 116 24.75 -6.33 8.75
N ASP A 117 25.87 -5.67 8.52
CA ASP A 117 25.92 -4.26 8.16
C ASP A 117 25.67 -4.06 6.68
N MET A 118 24.99 -2.99 6.33
CA MET A 118 24.83 -2.56 4.96
C MET A 118 26.21 -2.23 4.34
N LYS A 119 26.46 -2.67 3.13
CA LYS A 119 27.67 -2.31 2.42
C LYS A 119 27.63 -0.83 2.01
N GLU A 120 28.76 -0.15 2.12
CA GLU A 120 28.87 1.29 1.77
C GLU A 120 28.40 1.59 0.32
N GLU A 121 28.73 0.71 -0.61
CA GLU A 121 28.29 0.83 -2.00
C GLU A 121 26.76 0.86 -2.12
N HIS A 122 26.07 -0.01 -1.38
CA HIS A 122 24.60 -0.06 -1.38
C HIS A 122 24.01 1.18 -0.72
N LEU A 123 24.60 1.66 0.38
CA LEU A 123 24.20 2.87 1.05
C LEU A 123 24.25 4.06 0.10
N PHE A 124 25.35 4.25 -0.62
CA PHE A 124 25.51 5.38 -1.52
C PHE A 124 24.52 5.33 -2.69
N LYS A 125 24.33 4.15 -3.29
CA LYS A 125 23.31 3.96 -4.33
C LYS A 125 21.90 4.26 -3.82
N ALA A 126 21.58 3.85 -2.60
CA ALA A 126 20.28 4.13 -2.00
C ALA A 126 20.07 5.63 -1.72
N ILE A 127 21.13 6.35 -1.30
CA ILE A 127 21.09 7.81 -1.13
C ILE A 127 20.89 8.50 -2.49
N ASP A 128 21.61 8.07 -3.52
CA ASP A 128 21.46 8.63 -4.86
C ASP A 128 20.03 8.42 -5.41
N LEU A 129 19.41 7.28 -5.12
CA LEU A 129 17.99 7.03 -5.42
C LEU A 129 17.04 7.89 -4.59
N MET A 130 17.33 8.10 -3.31
CA MET A 130 16.52 8.98 -2.44
C MET A 130 16.41 10.39 -3.01
N PHE A 131 17.51 10.94 -3.55
CA PHE A 131 17.52 12.28 -4.17
C PHE A 131 16.80 12.35 -5.52
N GLN A 132 16.39 11.23 -6.11
CA GLN A 132 15.52 11.19 -7.29
C GLN A 132 14.01 11.27 -6.92
N SER A 133 13.69 11.37 -5.64
CA SER A 133 12.31 11.54 -5.19
C SER A 133 11.70 12.83 -5.77
N PRO A 134 10.43 12.79 -6.23
CA PRO A 134 9.71 13.99 -6.66
C PRO A 134 9.31 14.90 -5.49
N SER A 135 9.49 14.47 -4.25
CA SER A 135 9.11 15.24 -3.07
C SER A 135 9.99 16.48 -2.88
N HIS A 136 9.38 17.62 -2.57
CA HIS A 136 10.10 18.87 -2.25
C HIS A 136 10.82 18.80 -0.89
N SER A 137 10.45 17.86 -0.04
CA SER A 137 11.06 17.66 1.27
C SER A 137 11.23 16.17 1.50
N ILE A 138 12.47 15.75 1.73
CA ILE A 138 12.82 14.36 1.99
C ILE A 138 13.41 14.21 3.39
N THR A 139 13.00 13.14 4.05
CA THR A 139 13.51 12.75 5.37
C THR A 139 14.26 11.44 5.25
N MET A 140 15.49 11.41 5.73
CA MET A 140 16.27 10.20 5.90
C MET A 140 16.14 9.71 7.34
N GLU A 141 15.68 8.48 7.51
CA GLU A 141 15.55 7.83 8.81
C GLU A 141 16.46 6.60 8.86
N PHE A 142 17.23 6.46 9.94
CA PHE A 142 18.07 5.29 10.14
C PHE A 142 17.37 4.31 11.07
N GLN A 143 17.20 3.09 10.59
CA GLN A 143 16.59 1.99 11.33
C GLN A 143 17.45 0.71 11.27
N GLY A 144 16.90 -0.37 11.80
CA GLY A 144 17.48 -1.69 11.78
C GLY A 144 17.42 -2.36 13.15
N GLY A 145 18.51 -3.00 13.56
CA GLY A 145 18.75 -3.38 14.94
C GLY A 145 19.03 -2.14 15.76
N GLU A 146 20.32 -1.84 16.00
CA GLU A 146 20.74 -0.56 16.58
C GLU A 146 21.59 0.20 15.55
N PRO A 147 21.02 1.21 14.85
CA PRO A 147 21.69 1.87 13.72
C PRO A 147 22.96 2.64 14.09
N SER A 148 23.18 2.90 15.37
CA SER A 148 24.40 3.55 15.85
C SER A 148 25.61 2.59 15.98
N LEU A 149 25.41 1.28 15.91
CA LEU A 149 26.52 0.32 15.97
C LEU A 149 27.48 0.48 14.78
N PRO A 150 27.05 0.59 13.53
CA PRO A 150 27.91 0.92 12.40
C PRO A 150 28.11 2.45 12.28
N PHE A 151 28.54 3.13 13.33
CA PHE A 151 28.60 4.59 13.42
C PHE A 151 29.37 5.25 12.26
N GLN A 152 30.44 4.62 11.79
CA GLN A 152 31.19 5.13 10.63
C GLN A 152 30.34 5.13 9.36
N LEU A 153 29.50 4.12 9.17
CA LEU A 153 28.61 4.04 8.03
C LEU A 153 27.52 5.13 8.11
N LEU A 154 26.96 5.33 9.30
CA LEU A 154 26.01 6.42 9.58
C LEU A 154 26.62 7.79 9.27
N GLN A 155 27.86 8.05 9.75
CA GLN A 155 28.56 9.29 9.43
C GLN A 155 28.78 9.49 7.91
N LYS A 156 29.11 8.42 7.18
CA LYS A 156 29.26 8.48 5.72
C LYS A 156 27.94 8.82 5.04
N ALA A 157 26.83 8.23 5.52
CA ALA A 157 25.50 8.55 5.02
C ALA A 157 25.20 10.05 5.16
N VAL A 158 25.35 10.60 6.38
CA VAL A 158 25.11 12.03 6.63
C VAL A 158 26.01 12.92 5.79
N LYS A 159 27.30 12.60 5.69
CA LYS A 159 28.24 13.38 4.87
C LYS A 159 27.85 13.35 3.39
N ARG A 160 27.38 12.22 2.86
CA ARG A 160 26.95 12.09 1.47
C ARG A 160 25.70 12.89 1.16
N THR A 161 24.81 13.10 2.15
CA THR A 161 23.55 13.85 1.95
C THR A 161 23.72 15.36 2.02
N VAL A 162 24.78 15.87 2.64
CA VAL A 162 25.05 17.33 2.78
C VAL A 162 26.13 17.85 1.85
N ALA A 163 26.74 16.96 1.07
CA ALA A 163 27.77 17.31 0.07
C ALA A 163 27.14 17.68 -1.26
#